data_3a2522c09a38777299f56b2f766adcc7
#
_entry.id   3a2522c09a38777299f56b2f766adcc7
#
_cell.length_a   1.000
_cell.length_b   1.000
_cell.length_c   1.000
_cell.angle_alpha   90.00
_cell.angle_beta   90.00
_cell.angle_gamma   90.00
#
_symmetry.space_group_name_H-M   'P 1'
#
loop_
_entity.id
_entity.type
_entity.pdbx_description
1 polymer ?
#
loop_
_entity_poly.entity_id
_entity_poly.type
_entity_poly.pdbx_seq_one_letter_code
_entity_poly.pdbx_strand_id
1 'polypeptide(L)'
;MCIRDSTSIGTATFFVSLVVLLLWIPLRERPGVGTLLNVIIIAGTIEIFEPRLGISPNPMDSLLRVVIGTALIAVGSALYLTCNLGPGPRDGWMTGLHKATGQPIGLVRGAIESSVLLIGWLMGGDLWIGTVLFALLIGPAVAICLKVTKAAASQERPNMNAHQ
;
A
#
# COMPACT_ATOMS: atom_id res chain seq x y z
N MET A 1 -22.09 -5.64 11.40
CA MET A 1 -22.13 -7.07 11.08
C MET A 1 -22.98 -7.41 9.84
N CYS A 2 -23.69 -6.47 9.23
CA CYS A 2 -24.56 -6.74 8.07
C CYS A 2 -23.93 -6.47 6.68
N ILE A 3 -22.72 -5.89 6.59
CA ILE A 3 -22.05 -5.66 5.28
C ILE A 3 -21.23 -6.88 4.86
N ARG A 4 -20.93 -7.79 5.78
CA ARG A 4 -20.09 -8.96 5.54
C ARG A 4 -20.77 -10.10 4.80
N ASP A 5 -22.11 -10.08 4.72
CA ASP A 5 -22.88 -11.18 4.11
C ASP A 5 -23.26 -10.94 2.64
N SER A 6 -22.99 -9.77 2.07
CA SER A 6 -23.40 -9.46 0.69
C SER A 6 -22.26 -8.98 -0.25
N THR A 7 -21.06 -8.74 0.27
CA THR A 7 -19.94 -8.27 -0.58
C THR A 7 -18.64 -8.94 -0.14
N SER A 8 -17.93 -9.55 -1.07
CA SER A 8 -16.60 -10.11 -0.79
C SER A 8 -15.60 -9.00 -0.44
N ILE A 9 -14.57 -9.33 0.34
CA ILE A 9 -13.51 -8.39 0.73
C ILE A 9 -12.81 -7.83 -0.52
N GLY A 10 -12.63 -8.64 -1.56
CA GLY A 10 -12.04 -8.21 -2.83
C GLY A 10 -12.89 -7.15 -3.54
N THR A 11 -14.22 -7.37 -3.60
CA THR A 11 -15.16 -6.39 -4.17
C THR A 11 -15.18 -5.09 -3.38
N ALA A 12 -15.21 -5.16 -2.06
CA ALA A 12 -15.14 -3.97 -1.20
C ALA A 12 -13.82 -3.20 -1.42
N THR A 13 -12.69 -3.91 -1.52
CA THR A 13 -11.38 -3.31 -1.81
C THR A 13 -11.36 -2.61 -3.17
N PHE A 14 -12.00 -3.19 -4.19
CA PHE A 14 -12.12 -2.57 -5.50
C PHE A 14 -12.87 -1.24 -5.44
N PHE A 15 -14.04 -1.20 -4.81
CA PHE A 15 -14.84 0.04 -4.66
C PHE A 15 -14.12 1.10 -3.83
N VAL A 16 -13.50 0.73 -2.72
CA VAL A 16 -12.70 1.65 -1.90
C VAL A 16 -11.54 2.22 -2.73
N SER A 17 -10.86 1.40 -3.51
CA SER A 17 -9.78 1.87 -4.38
C SER A 17 -10.27 2.85 -5.44
N LEU A 18 -11.46 2.63 -5.99
CA LEU A 18 -12.08 3.53 -6.95
C LEU A 18 -12.42 4.90 -6.30
N VAL A 19 -13.00 4.88 -5.10
CA VAL A 19 -13.27 6.12 -4.34
C VAL A 19 -11.98 6.86 -4.03
N VAL A 20 -10.93 6.16 -3.61
CA VAL A 20 -9.62 6.76 -3.34
C VAL A 20 -9.01 7.37 -4.59
N LEU A 21 -9.19 6.76 -5.78
CA LEU A 21 -8.77 7.33 -7.06
C LEU A 21 -9.52 8.63 -7.40
N LEU A 22 -10.83 8.69 -7.14
CA LEU A 22 -11.61 9.92 -7.32
C LEU A 22 -11.09 11.07 -6.45
N LEU A 23 -10.64 10.76 -5.23
CA LEU A 23 -10.03 11.73 -4.33
C LEU A 23 -8.63 12.22 -4.79
N TRP A 24 -8.04 11.68 -5.87
CA TRP A 24 -6.81 12.21 -6.47
C TRP A 24 -7.02 13.50 -7.26
N ILE A 25 -8.24 13.78 -7.66
CA ILE A 25 -8.57 14.98 -8.47
C ILE A 25 -7.99 16.26 -7.84
N PRO A 26 -8.16 16.54 -6.54
CA PRO A 26 -7.56 17.72 -5.91
C PRO A 26 -6.03 17.68 -5.80
N LEU A 27 -5.41 16.49 -5.75
CA LEU A 27 -3.95 16.36 -5.67
C LEU A 27 -3.25 16.45 -7.03
N ARG A 28 -4.02 16.54 -8.14
CA ARG A 28 -3.52 16.62 -9.52
C ARG A 28 -2.55 15.49 -9.91
N GLU A 29 -2.58 14.37 -9.20
CA GLU A 29 -1.84 13.18 -9.60
C GLU A 29 -2.59 12.48 -10.74
N ARG A 30 -1.85 12.03 -11.76
CA ARG A 30 -2.46 11.35 -12.91
C ARG A 30 -2.40 9.85 -12.70
N PRO A 31 -3.54 9.14 -12.69
CA PRO A 31 -3.53 7.69 -12.64
C PRO A 31 -2.86 7.13 -13.90
N GLY A 32 -1.82 6.33 -13.71
CA GLY A 32 -1.16 5.61 -14.79
C GLY A 32 -1.82 4.25 -15.05
N VAL A 33 -1.38 3.57 -16.12
CA VAL A 33 -1.82 2.20 -16.41
C VAL A 33 -1.51 1.26 -15.24
N GLY A 34 -0.37 1.45 -14.59
CA GLY A 34 0.01 0.68 -13.40
C GLY A 34 -0.95 0.88 -12.22
N THR A 35 -1.55 2.05 -12.08
CA THR A 35 -2.56 2.33 -11.04
C THR A 35 -3.82 1.49 -11.22
N LEU A 36 -4.33 1.41 -12.46
CA LEU A 36 -5.52 0.61 -12.79
C LEU A 36 -5.24 -0.89 -12.65
N LEU A 37 -4.10 -1.34 -13.15
CA LEU A 37 -3.68 -2.73 -13.00
C LEU A 37 -3.52 -3.11 -11.52
N ASN A 38 -2.97 -2.23 -10.70
CA ASN A 38 -2.81 -2.45 -9.26
C ASN A 38 -4.17 -2.68 -8.57
N VAL A 39 -5.19 -1.86 -8.88
CA VAL A 39 -6.54 -2.04 -8.34
C VAL A 39 -7.10 -3.42 -8.68
N ILE A 40 -7.02 -3.82 -9.94
CA ILE A 40 -7.57 -5.09 -10.43
C ILE A 40 -6.80 -6.27 -9.84
N ILE A 41 -5.46 -6.23 -9.87
CA ILE A 41 -4.61 -7.32 -9.40
C ILE A 41 -4.76 -7.51 -7.89
N ILE A 42 -4.77 -6.43 -7.10
CA ILE A 42 -4.91 -6.54 -5.64
C ILE A 42 -6.30 -7.08 -5.28
N ALA A 43 -7.37 -6.52 -5.85
CA ALA A 43 -8.72 -6.98 -5.57
C ALA A 43 -8.90 -8.45 -5.96
N GLY A 44 -8.43 -8.86 -7.15
CA GLY A 44 -8.48 -10.25 -7.61
C GLY A 44 -7.63 -11.19 -6.77
N THR A 45 -6.45 -10.75 -6.32
CA THR A 45 -5.59 -11.54 -5.44
C THR A 45 -6.26 -11.78 -4.10
N ILE A 46 -6.84 -10.76 -3.49
CA ILE A 46 -7.59 -10.89 -2.23
C ILE A 46 -8.73 -11.89 -2.40
N GLU A 47 -9.54 -11.74 -3.46
CA GLU A 47 -10.69 -12.62 -3.74
C GLU A 47 -10.30 -14.10 -3.86
N ILE A 48 -9.15 -14.38 -4.49
CA ILE A 48 -8.66 -15.73 -4.71
C ILE A 48 -8.02 -16.34 -3.46
N PHE A 49 -7.25 -15.56 -2.71
CA PHE A 49 -6.41 -16.07 -1.62
C PHE A 49 -7.07 -15.98 -0.24
N GLU A 50 -7.94 -14.99 0.00
CA GLU A 50 -8.59 -14.83 1.30
C GLU A 50 -9.34 -16.10 1.76
N PRO A 51 -10.15 -16.77 0.93
CA PRO A 51 -10.82 -17.99 1.35
C PRO A 51 -9.89 -19.17 1.65
N ARG A 52 -8.67 -19.15 1.05
CA ARG A 52 -7.70 -20.25 1.18
C ARG A 52 -6.78 -20.08 2.37
N LEU A 53 -6.54 -18.84 2.83
CA LEU A 53 -5.57 -18.58 3.89
C LEU A 53 -6.07 -18.90 5.29
N GLY A 54 -7.39 -19.02 5.50
CA GLY A 54 -8.00 -19.39 6.77
C GLY A 54 -7.52 -18.55 7.97
N ILE A 55 -8.28 -18.55 9.03
CA ILE A 55 -7.88 -17.93 10.29
C ILE A 55 -6.95 -18.90 11.02
N SER A 56 -5.71 -18.51 11.27
CA SER A 56 -4.79 -19.31 12.09
C SER A 56 -5.19 -19.23 13.56
N PRO A 57 -5.38 -20.37 14.24
CA PRO A 57 -5.66 -20.39 15.67
C PRO A 57 -4.44 -19.98 16.51
N ASN A 58 -3.25 -19.99 15.93
CA ASN A 58 -2.00 -19.65 16.62
C ASN A 58 -1.66 -18.15 16.44
N PRO A 59 -1.59 -17.36 17.53
CA PRO A 59 -1.30 -15.95 17.45
C PRO A 59 0.11 -15.64 16.89
N MET A 60 1.07 -16.53 17.08
CA MET A 60 2.42 -16.38 16.54
C MET A 60 2.43 -16.49 15.01
N ASP A 61 1.68 -17.44 14.46
CA ASP A 61 1.49 -17.59 13.01
C ASP A 61 0.84 -16.34 12.39
N SER A 62 -0.18 -15.81 13.05
CA SER A 62 -0.86 -14.61 12.60
C SER A 62 0.09 -13.41 12.58
N LEU A 63 0.92 -13.26 13.62
CA LEU A 63 1.92 -12.20 13.71
C LEU A 63 2.97 -12.34 12.60
N LEU A 64 3.47 -13.55 12.36
CA LEU A 64 4.44 -13.83 11.30
C LEU A 64 3.88 -13.51 9.91
N ARG A 65 2.63 -13.88 9.64
CA ARG A 65 1.94 -13.55 8.38
C ARG A 65 1.82 -12.04 8.18
N VAL A 66 1.52 -11.27 9.22
CA VAL A 66 1.46 -9.80 9.15
C VAL A 66 2.82 -9.21 8.81
N VAL A 67 3.88 -9.66 9.47
CA VAL A 67 5.25 -9.16 9.21
C VAL A 67 5.70 -9.48 7.80
N ILE A 68 5.53 -10.73 7.35
CA ILE A 68 5.88 -11.15 5.99
C ILE A 68 5.05 -10.38 4.95
N GLY A 69 3.74 -10.29 5.16
CA GLY A 69 2.84 -9.54 4.27
C GLY A 69 3.22 -8.07 4.17
N THR A 70 3.56 -7.44 5.29
CA THR A 70 4.03 -6.04 5.33
C THR A 70 5.33 -5.87 4.53
N ALA A 71 6.28 -6.79 4.70
CA ALA A 71 7.55 -6.76 3.97
C ALA A 71 7.32 -6.92 2.45
N LEU A 72 6.48 -7.86 2.03
CA LEU A 72 6.13 -8.07 0.62
C LEU A 72 5.46 -6.84 0.01
N ILE A 73 4.52 -6.22 0.72
CA ILE A 73 3.88 -4.98 0.28
C ILE A 73 4.89 -3.85 0.15
N ALA A 74 5.82 -3.71 1.12
CA ALA A 74 6.83 -2.66 1.09
C ALA A 74 7.78 -2.81 -0.10
N VAL A 75 8.25 -4.03 -0.38
CA VAL A 75 9.09 -4.34 -1.54
C VAL A 75 8.33 -4.09 -2.84
N GLY A 76 7.11 -4.61 -2.96
CA GLY A 76 6.26 -4.39 -4.14
C GLY A 76 6.01 -2.91 -4.40
N SER A 77 5.67 -2.14 -3.35
CA SER A 77 5.47 -0.69 -3.45
C SER A 77 6.73 0.04 -3.92
N ALA A 78 7.89 -0.33 -3.39
CA ALA A 78 9.15 0.27 -3.79
C ALA A 78 9.48 -0.02 -5.26
N LEU A 79 9.24 -1.24 -5.72
CA LEU A 79 9.52 -1.64 -7.11
C LEU A 79 8.64 -0.89 -8.11
N TYR A 80 7.31 -0.89 -7.94
CA TYR A 80 6.47 -0.21 -8.93
C TYR A 80 6.57 1.32 -8.89
N LEU A 81 6.88 1.91 -7.71
CA LEU A 81 7.12 3.35 -7.62
C LEU A 81 8.42 3.77 -8.34
N THR A 82 9.44 2.92 -8.35
CA THR A 82 10.69 3.18 -9.09
C THR A 82 10.54 2.96 -10.59
N CYS A 83 9.65 2.07 -11.03
CA CYS A 83 9.36 1.83 -12.45
C CYS A 83 8.57 2.96 -13.13
N ASN A 84 8.07 3.95 -12.37
CA ASN A 84 7.34 5.12 -12.89
C ASN A 84 6.05 4.78 -13.69
N LEU A 85 5.47 3.59 -13.47
CA LEU A 85 4.24 3.11 -14.11
C LEU A 85 2.97 3.76 -13.53
N GLY A 86 3.13 4.61 -12.54
CA GLY A 86 2.08 5.24 -11.77
C GLY A 86 1.94 4.60 -10.39
N PRO A 87 1.74 5.42 -9.34
CA PRO A 87 1.53 4.90 -7.98
C PRO A 87 0.18 4.19 -7.87
N GLY A 88 0.09 3.18 -6.99
CA GLY A 88 -1.20 2.59 -6.63
C GLY A 88 -2.14 3.63 -6.00
N PRO A 89 -3.46 3.36 -5.91
CA PRO A 89 -4.43 4.35 -5.40
C PRO A 89 -4.02 4.93 -4.05
N ARG A 90 -3.59 4.09 -3.15
CA ARG A 90 -3.15 4.43 -1.79
C ARG A 90 -1.79 5.15 -1.77
N ASP A 91 -0.88 4.71 -2.61
CA ASP A 91 0.48 5.24 -2.68
C ASP A 91 0.55 6.58 -3.45
N GLY A 92 -0.44 6.86 -4.29
CA GLY A 92 -0.59 8.18 -4.92
C GLY A 92 -0.90 9.28 -3.90
N TRP A 93 -1.71 8.98 -2.88
CA TRP A 93 -1.90 9.90 -1.76
C TRP A 93 -0.59 10.16 -1.02
N MET A 94 0.19 9.11 -0.75
CA MET A 94 1.49 9.22 -0.10
C MET A 94 2.45 10.10 -0.93
N THR A 95 2.55 9.85 -2.24
CA THR A 95 3.43 10.62 -3.12
C THR A 95 2.94 12.05 -3.32
N GLY A 96 1.64 12.26 -3.46
CA GLY A 96 1.02 13.58 -3.57
C GLY A 96 1.22 14.43 -2.32
N LEU A 97 0.96 13.88 -1.13
CA LEU A 97 1.19 14.56 0.14
C LEU A 97 2.69 14.82 0.37
N HIS A 98 3.57 13.86 0.04
CA HIS A 98 5.01 14.07 0.13
C HIS A 98 5.46 15.27 -0.71
N LYS A 99 4.97 15.37 -1.96
CA LYS A 99 5.29 16.51 -2.84
C LYS A 99 4.71 17.82 -2.32
N ALA A 100 3.50 17.81 -1.76
CA ALA A 100 2.83 19.00 -1.27
C ALA A 100 3.39 19.52 0.06
N THR A 101 3.82 18.61 0.96
CA THR A 101 4.25 18.97 2.33
C THR A 101 5.75 18.92 2.54
N GLY A 102 6.52 18.28 1.64
CA GLY A 102 7.95 18.05 1.80
C GLY A 102 8.31 17.03 2.91
N GLN A 103 7.32 16.42 3.55
CA GLN A 103 7.53 15.48 4.65
C GLN A 103 8.09 14.13 4.15
N PRO A 104 8.89 13.42 4.95
CA PRO A 104 9.45 12.14 4.52
C PRO A 104 8.35 11.11 4.24
N ILE A 105 8.52 10.32 3.17
CA ILE A 105 7.54 9.35 2.65
C ILE A 105 7.05 8.39 3.75
N GLY A 106 7.96 7.91 4.61
CA GLY A 106 7.60 6.99 5.69
C GLY A 106 6.66 7.62 6.73
N LEU A 107 6.84 8.90 7.03
CA LEU A 107 5.97 9.63 7.96
C LEU A 107 4.59 9.86 7.34
N VAL A 108 4.56 10.29 6.08
CA VAL A 108 3.29 10.49 5.35
C VAL A 108 2.52 9.16 5.26
N ARG A 109 3.21 8.06 4.96
CA ARG A 109 2.59 6.72 4.92
C ARG A 109 2.02 6.33 6.27
N GLY A 110 2.80 6.47 7.34
CA GLY A 110 2.35 6.18 8.71
C GLY A 110 1.14 7.04 9.12
N ALA A 111 1.14 8.32 8.78
CA ALA A 111 0.04 9.23 9.07
C ALA A 111 -1.25 8.83 8.34
N ILE A 112 -1.17 8.46 7.05
CA ILE A 112 -2.32 7.97 6.28
C ILE A 112 -2.89 6.69 6.92
N GLU A 113 -2.04 5.70 7.23
CA GLU A 113 -2.50 4.45 7.83
C GLU A 113 -3.12 4.67 9.22
N SER A 114 -2.50 5.52 10.04
CA SER A 114 -3.04 5.87 11.37
C SER A 114 -4.39 6.58 11.27
N SER A 115 -4.57 7.46 10.28
CA SER A 115 -5.84 8.15 10.05
C SER A 115 -6.94 7.18 9.60
N VAL A 116 -6.63 6.28 8.67
CA VAL A 116 -7.57 5.26 8.19
C VAL A 116 -7.94 4.29 9.32
N LEU A 117 -6.96 3.89 10.14
CA LEU A 117 -7.17 3.05 11.30
C LEU A 117 -8.12 3.70 12.31
N LEU A 118 -7.87 4.98 12.64
CA LEU A 118 -8.69 5.75 13.57
C LEU A 118 -10.14 5.89 13.06
N ILE A 119 -10.31 6.24 11.79
CA ILE A 119 -11.63 6.34 11.18
C ILE A 119 -12.35 4.98 11.20
N GLY A 120 -11.67 3.91 10.81
CA GLY A 120 -12.23 2.57 10.84
C GLY A 120 -12.67 2.13 12.24
N TRP A 121 -11.89 2.49 13.26
CA TRP A 121 -12.25 2.22 14.65
C TRP A 121 -13.47 3.04 15.10
N LEU A 122 -13.52 4.32 14.77
CA LEU A 122 -14.67 5.18 15.09
C LEU A 122 -15.97 4.71 14.40
N MET A 123 -15.85 4.06 13.25
CA MET A 123 -16.98 3.45 12.53
C MET A 123 -17.39 2.07 13.11
N GLY A 124 -16.80 1.64 14.22
CA GLY A 124 -17.13 0.36 14.88
C GLY A 124 -16.33 -0.84 14.38
N GLY A 125 -15.18 -0.61 13.73
CA GLY A 125 -14.26 -1.67 13.34
C GLY A 125 -13.46 -2.20 14.54
N ASP A 126 -13.19 -3.51 14.56
CA ASP A 126 -12.36 -4.13 15.58
C ASP A 126 -10.87 -3.88 15.31
N LEU A 127 -10.18 -3.35 16.30
CA LEU A 127 -8.73 -3.17 16.26
C LEU A 127 -8.02 -4.42 16.79
N TRP A 128 -7.42 -5.17 15.87
CA TRP A 128 -6.55 -6.30 16.21
C TRP A 128 -5.08 -5.87 16.25
N ILE A 129 -4.29 -6.54 17.07
CA ILE A 129 -2.84 -6.28 17.20
C ILE A 129 -2.13 -6.27 15.85
N GLY A 130 -2.52 -7.17 14.94
CA GLY A 130 -1.98 -7.24 13.58
C GLY A 130 -2.21 -5.96 12.76
N THR A 131 -3.38 -5.33 12.90
CA THR A 131 -3.72 -4.09 12.18
C THR A 131 -2.89 -2.92 12.68
N VAL A 132 -2.71 -2.81 13.99
CA VAL A 132 -1.85 -1.78 14.60
C VAL A 132 -0.39 -1.99 14.21
N LEU A 133 0.08 -3.23 14.27
CA LEU A 133 1.44 -3.58 13.87
C LEU A 133 1.70 -3.26 12.40
N PHE A 134 0.78 -3.60 11.51
CA PHE A 134 0.86 -3.24 10.10
C PHE A 134 0.98 -1.73 9.90
N ALA A 135 0.11 -0.94 10.54
CA ALA A 135 0.12 0.51 10.41
C ALA A 135 1.43 1.15 10.89
N LEU A 136 2.04 0.58 11.94
CA LEU A 136 3.33 1.06 12.47
C LEU A 136 4.52 0.66 11.58
N LEU A 137 4.49 -0.56 11.02
CA LEU A 137 5.63 -1.10 10.26
C LEU A 137 5.66 -0.65 8.81
N ILE A 138 4.51 -0.43 8.17
CA ILE A 138 4.45 -0.18 6.72
C ILE A 138 5.17 1.11 6.30
N GLY A 139 5.08 2.18 7.10
CA GLY A 139 5.75 3.45 6.85
C GLY A 139 7.28 3.31 6.75
N PRO A 140 7.95 2.86 7.83
CA PRO A 140 9.40 2.59 7.82
C PRO A 140 9.82 1.58 6.77
N ALA A 141 9.06 0.48 6.61
CA ALA A 141 9.37 -0.57 5.64
C ALA A 141 9.41 -0.04 4.20
N VAL A 142 8.38 0.71 3.78
CA VAL A 142 8.34 1.35 2.45
C VAL A 142 9.47 2.36 2.28
N ALA A 143 9.76 3.18 3.31
CA ALA A 143 10.84 4.16 3.25
C ALA A 143 12.22 3.49 3.07
N ILE A 144 12.49 2.38 3.76
CA ILE A 144 13.73 1.62 3.63
C ILE A 144 13.82 1.00 2.24
N CYS A 145 12.78 0.30 1.80
CA CYS A 145 12.76 -0.34 0.48
C CYS A 145 12.96 0.67 -0.66
N LEU A 146 12.32 1.86 -0.58
CA LEU A 146 12.51 2.92 -1.56
C LEU A 146 13.94 3.47 -1.57
N LYS A 147 14.60 3.58 -0.43
CA LYS A 147 16.02 4.00 -0.38
C LYS A 147 16.91 2.98 -1.07
N VAL A 148 16.69 1.70 -0.80
CA VAL A 148 17.48 0.60 -1.39
C VAL A 148 17.27 0.53 -2.90
N THR A 149 16.04 0.56 -3.37
CA THR A 149 15.73 0.49 -4.81
C THR A 149 16.23 1.71 -5.58
N LYS A 150 16.14 2.92 -5.01
CA LYS A 150 16.72 4.12 -5.61
C LYS A 150 18.23 4.07 -5.66
N ALA A 151 18.90 3.57 -4.64
CA ALA A 151 20.34 3.40 -4.61
C ALA A 151 20.80 2.39 -5.68
N ALA A 152 20.11 1.26 -5.83
CA ALA A 152 20.38 0.27 -6.87
C ALA A 152 20.21 0.87 -8.28
N ALA A 153 19.09 1.57 -8.53
CA ALA A 153 18.81 2.20 -9.82
C ALA A 153 19.81 3.33 -10.17
N SER A 154 20.40 3.99 -9.19
CA SER A 154 21.41 5.02 -9.43
C SER A 154 22.79 4.43 -9.75
N GLN A 155 23.08 3.22 -9.30
CA GLN A 155 24.33 2.51 -9.63
C GLN A 155 24.33 1.98 -11.08
N GLU A 156 23.19 1.67 -11.67
CA GLU A 156 23.09 1.21 -13.06
C GLU A 156 23.25 2.33 -14.11
N ARG A 157 23.16 3.60 -13.73
CA ARG A 157 23.27 4.76 -14.63
C ARG A 157 24.68 5.32 -14.93
N PRO A 158 25.81 4.92 -14.30
CA PRO A 158 27.11 5.51 -14.59
C PRO A 158 27.67 5.21 -15.99
N ASN A 159 27.16 4.19 -16.69
CA ASN A 159 27.82 3.67 -17.90
C ASN A 159 27.21 4.09 -19.24
N MET A 160 26.13 4.89 -19.26
CA MET A 160 25.52 5.32 -20.53
C MET A 160 26.09 6.63 -21.11
N ASN A 161 26.89 7.38 -20.33
CA ASN A 161 27.53 8.61 -20.81
C ASN A 161 28.99 8.45 -21.23
N ALA A 162 29.54 7.22 -21.26
CA ALA A 162 30.92 6.96 -21.63
C ALA A 162 31.11 6.63 -23.13
N HIS A 163 30.04 6.68 -23.93
CA HIS A 163 30.07 6.35 -25.36
C HIS A 163 29.45 7.44 -26.25
N GLN A 164 29.53 8.71 -25.85
CA GLN A 164 29.27 9.84 -26.78
C GLN A 164 30.51 10.73 -26.89
#